data_aab09187b472b2743c13e55f180ef899
#
_entry.id   aab09187b472b2743c13e55f180ef899
#
_cell.length_a   1.000
_cell.length_b   1.000
_cell.length_c   1.000
_cell.angle_alpha   90.00
_cell.angle_beta   90.00
_cell.angle_gamma   90.00
#
_symmetry.space_group_name_H-M   'P 1'
#
loop_
_entity.id
_entity.type
_entity.pdbx_description
1 polymer ?
#
loop_
_entity_poly.entity_id
_entity_poly.type
_entity_poly.pdbx_seq_one_letter_code
_entity_poly.pdbx_strand_id
1 'polypeptide(L)'
;MFKKILNKILEILKNNYKYFISLIIIFLICTIKLPYYIETPGGIINVEKRFKIDNAYESSGSFNLAYVGELNATIPTYIIAKLNKNWDILKKEEILINENESDMYYRDKLMLEEANNNAIKYAYNKASAKYEITDTKLYVTYVNEEANTDLKIKDEIISVDGKTFSNKTELNNYIKGINEQKKIIFKVINNNIEYTRYAYISDYNNIKAIGIYINQIDKIKTNPKITFNFKDSESGSSGGLMMSLAIYNSLTKDDITNGKIIVGTGTIDSEGNVGEIDGISFKLKGA
;
A
#
# COMPACT_ATOMS: atom_id res chain seq x y z
N MET A 1 -28.45 -16.14 -44.14
CA MET A 1 -28.87 -15.65 -42.81
C MET A 1 -27.90 -14.52 -42.33
N PHE A 2 -26.61 -14.74 -42.21
CA PHE A 2 -25.62 -13.78 -41.73
C PHE A 2 -25.61 -12.44 -42.49
N LYS A 3 -25.60 -12.46 -43.85
CA LYS A 3 -25.60 -11.25 -44.69
C LYS A 3 -26.84 -10.38 -44.48
N LYS A 4 -28.01 -10.99 -44.19
CA LYS A 4 -29.26 -10.29 -43.91
C LYS A 4 -29.24 -9.58 -42.54
N ILE A 5 -28.60 -10.22 -41.53
CA ILE A 5 -28.41 -9.64 -40.21
C ILE A 5 -27.42 -8.46 -40.30
N LEU A 6 -26.30 -8.64 -41.00
CA LEU A 6 -25.28 -7.62 -41.16
C LEU A 6 -25.85 -6.37 -41.84
N ASN A 7 -26.63 -6.53 -42.95
CA ASN A 7 -27.25 -5.42 -43.63
C ASN A 7 -28.23 -4.66 -42.73
N LYS A 8 -29.00 -5.38 -41.89
CA LYS A 8 -29.91 -4.76 -40.92
C LYS A 8 -29.16 -3.95 -39.84
N ILE A 9 -28.02 -4.48 -39.35
CA ILE A 9 -27.16 -3.74 -38.41
C ILE A 9 -26.61 -2.47 -39.05
N LEU A 10 -26.09 -2.56 -40.28
CA LEU A 10 -25.57 -1.40 -41.02
C LEU A 10 -26.66 -0.35 -41.29
N GLU A 11 -27.87 -0.75 -41.59
CA GLU A 11 -29.01 0.15 -41.77
C GLU A 11 -29.36 0.88 -40.46
N ILE A 12 -29.42 0.16 -39.32
CA ILE A 12 -29.63 0.74 -37.99
C ILE A 12 -28.52 1.74 -37.64
N LEU A 13 -27.26 1.40 -37.88
CA LEU A 13 -26.13 2.28 -37.64
C LEU A 13 -26.21 3.54 -38.52
N LYS A 14 -26.50 3.38 -39.78
CA LYS A 14 -26.63 4.51 -40.73
C LYS A 14 -27.78 5.46 -40.39
N ASN A 15 -28.92 4.91 -39.97
CA ASN A 15 -30.08 5.72 -39.64
C ASN A 15 -29.96 6.40 -38.27
N ASN A 16 -29.13 5.87 -37.38
CA ASN A 16 -28.98 6.32 -35.99
C ASN A 16 -27.55 6.82 -35.69
N TYR A 17 -26.72 7.11 -36.69
CA TYR A 17 -25.30 7.41 -36.49
C TYR A 17 -25.04 8.55 -35.49
N LYS A 18 -25.93 9.58 -35.45
CA LYS A 18 -25.82 10.70 -34.50
C LYS A 18 -25.89 10.23 -33.04
N TYR A 19 -26.77 9.25 -32.74
CA TYR A 19 -26.88 8.67 -31.40
C TYR A 19 -25.65 7.85 -31.07
N PHE A 20 -25.11 7.07 -32.02
CA PHE A 20 -23.89 6.31 -31.79
C PHE A 20 -22.68 7.23 -31.59
N ILE A 21 -22.55 8.32 -32.35
CA ILE A 21 -21.52 9.33 -32.15
C ILE A 21 -21.65 9.97 -30.76
N SER A 22 -22.86 10.36 -30.34
CA SER A 22 -23.06 10.95 -29.02
C SER A 22 -22.75 9.98 -27.90
N LEU A 23 -23.08 8.69 -28.03
CA LEU A 23 -22.70 7.65 -27.05
C LEU A 23 -21.18 7.48 -26.97
N ILE A 24 -20.49 7.49 -28.12
CA ILE A 24 -19.03 7.43 -28.15
C ILE A 24 -18.41 8.65 -27.45
N ILE A 25 -18.93 9.84 -27.72
CA ILE A 25 -18.45 11.08 -27.08
C ILE A 25 -18.67 11.01 -25.56
N ILE A 26 -19.87 10.60 -25.12
CA ILE A 26 -20.15 10.42 -23.67
C ILE A 26 -19.22 9.40 -23.06
N PHE A 27 -19.01 8.26 -23.72
CA PHE A 27 -18.08 7.23 -23.25
C PHE A 27 -16.66 7.79 -23.10
N LEU A 28 -16.16 8.52 -24.11
CA LEU A 28 -14.85 9.17 -24.05
C LEU A 28 -14.75 10.16 -22.89
N ILE A 29 -15.75 11.04 -22.73
CA ILE A 29 -15.81 11.99 -21.60
C ILE A 29 -15.77 11.27 -20.25
N CYS A 30 -16.46 10.13 -20.13
CA CYS A 30 -16.49 9.34 -18.90
C CYS A 30 -15.18 8.59 -18.61
N THR A 31 -14.35 8.34 -19.63
CA THR A 31 -13.12 7.54 -19.52
C THR A 31 -11.83 8.35 -19.50
N ILE A 32 -11.85 9.62 -19.95
CA ILE A 32 -10.69 10.51 -19.89
C ILE A 32 -10.28 10.73 -18.45
N LYS A 33 -9.06 10.30 -18.11
CA LYS A 33 -8.44 10.54 -16.80
C LYS A 33 -7.91 11.96 -16.74
N LEU A 34 -8.27 12.66 -15.68
CA LEU A 34 -7.74 14.00 -15.36
C LEU A 34 -6.48 13.87 -14.48
N PRO A 35 -5.65 14.94 -14.38
CA PRO A 35 -4.44 14.94 -13.55
C PRO A 35 -4.78 15.15 -12.06
N TYR A 36 -5.78 14.43 -11.56
CA TYR A 36 -6.26 14.51 -10.19
C TYR A 36 -6.56 13.12 -9.64
N TYR A 37 -6.38 12.94 -8.32
CA TYR A 37 -7.01 11.91 -7.52
C TYR A 37 -8.23 12.49 -6.80
N ILE A 38 -9.18 11.64 -6.50
CA ILE A 38 -10.34 11.98 -5.68
C ILE A 38 -10.31 11.08 -4.46
N GLU A 39 -10.21 11.69 -3.28
CA GLU A 39 -10.40 11.01 -2.00
C GLU A 39 -11.87 11.05 -1.58
N THR A 40 -12.35 9.92 -1.11
CA THR A 40 -13.73 9.76 -0.65
C THR A 40 -13.77 9.05 0.70
N PRO A 41 -14.82 9.27 1.52
CA PRO A 41 -15.10 8.37 2.61
C PRO A 41 -15.24 6.94 2.08
N GLY A 42 -14.38 6.03 2.56
CA GLY A 42 -14.37 4.66 2.07
C GLY A 42 -15.50 3.84 2.71
N GLY A 43 -15.26 3.38 3.92
CA GLY A 43 -16.15 2.48 4.65
C GLY A 43 -15.38 1.63 5.64
N ILE A 44 -15.92 0.46 5.94
CA ILE A 44 -15.28 -0.51 6.83
C ILE A 44 -15.05 -1.83 6.10
N ILE A 45 -13.92 -2.48 6.40
CA ILE A 45 -13.56 -3.81 5.91
C ILE A 45 -13.39 -4.71 7.13
N ASN A 46 -14.13 -5.82 7.18
CA ASN A 46 -13.89 -6.86 8.16
C ASN A 46 -12.53 -7.52 7.85
N VAL A 47 -11.57 -7.40 8.79
CA VAL A 47 -10.19 -7.84 8.56
C VAL A 47 -10.04 -9.36 8.66
N GLU A 48 -10.90 -10.07 9.42
CA GLU A 48 -10.89 -11.52 9.49
C GLU A 48 -11.19 -12.19 8.13
N LYS A 49 -11.82 -11.46 7.20
CA LYS A 49 -12.04 -11.92 5.83
C LYS A 49 -10.80 -11.78 4.94
N ARG A 50 -9.73 -11.18 5.44
CA ARG A 50 -8.48 -10.96 4.69
C ARG A 50 -7.37 -11.94 5.04
N PHE A 51 -7.61 -12.84 5.99
CA PHE A 51 -6.68 -13.92 6.32
C PHE A 51 -7.42 -15.18 6.72
N LYS A 52 -6.67 -16.29 6.76
CA LYS A 52 -7.11 -17.56 7.33
C LYS A 52 -5.98 -18.12 8.16
N ILE A 53 -6.30 -18.56 9.39
CA ILE A 53 -5.38 -19.26 10.30
C ILE A 53 -5.91 -20.69 10.50
N ASP A 54 -4.99 -21.66 10.44
CA ASP A 54 -5.35 -23.05 10.70
C ASP A 54 -5.70 -23.22 12.19
N ASN A 55 -6.83 -23.89 12.47
CA ASN A 55 -7.34 -24.11 13.83
C ASN A 55 -7.57 -22.80 14.62
N ALA A 56 -8.00 -21.73 13.95
CA ALA A 56 -8.33 -20.47 14.59
C ALA A 56 -9.49 -20.62 15.58
N TYR A 57 -9.45 -19.86 16.67
CA TYR A 57 -10.59 -19.69 17.56
C TYR A 57 -11.65 -18.79 16.90
N GLU A 58 -12.91 -19.09 17.13
CA GLU A 58 -14.02 -18.29 16.62
C GLU A 58 -14.20 -17.03 17.49
N SER A 59 -14.52 -15.92 16.84
CA SER A 59 -14.88 -14.66 17.47
C SER A 59 -16.40 -14.46 17.46
N SER A 60 -16.96 -13.97 18.56
CA SER A 60 -18.37 -13.58 18.64
C SER A 60 -18.63 -12.16 18.13
N GLY A 61 -17.57 -11.36 17.96
CA GLY A 61 -17.60 -10.03 17.37
C GLY A 61 -16.76 -9.94 16.10
N SER A 62 -16.24 -8.74 15.81
CA SER A 62 -15.36 -8.57 14.66
C SER A 62 -14.44 -7.36 14.77
N PHE A 63 -13.26 -7.46 14.15
CA PHE A 63 -12.37 -6.34 13.91
C PHE A 63 -12.52 -5.81 12.49
N ASN A 64 -12.66 -4.50 12.36
CA ASN A 64 -12.92 -3.84 11.09
C ASN A 64 -11.97 -2.67 10.89
N LEU A 65 -11.41 -2.57 9.69
CA LEU A 65 -10.58 -1.45 9.27
C LEU A 65 -11.44 -0.36 8.63
N ALA A 66 -11.35 0.86 9.15
CA ALA A 66 -11.84 2.05 8.45
C ALA A 66 -10.82 2.48 7.39
N TYR A 67 -11.27 2.67 6.14
CA TYR A 67 -10.40 2.99 5.01
C TYR A 67 -10.87 4.23 4.23
N VAL A 68 -9.98 4.80 3.44
CA VAL A 68 -10.24 5.88 2.49
C VAL A 68 -10.39 5.29 1.09
N GLY A 69 -11.39 5.74 0.35
CA GLY A 69 -11.49 5.43 -1.08
C GLY A 69 -10.69 6.45 -1.90
N GLU A 70 -9.82 5.96 -2.77
CA GLU A 70 -9.10 6.80 -3.73
C GLU A 70 -9.39 6.34 -5.16
N LEU A 71 -9.60 7.27 -6.06
CA LEU A 71 -9.84 6.98 -7.47
C LEU A 71 -9.23 8.04 -8.38
N ASN A 72 -8.81 7.62 -9.57
CA ASN A 72 -8.42 8.54 -10.63
C ASN A 72 -9.62 9.38 -11.08
N ALA A 73 -9.46 10.71 -11.09
CA ALA A 73 -10.53 11.59 -11.52
C ALA A 73 -10.83 11.42 -13.02
N THR A 74 -12.10 11.34 -13.35
CA THR A 74 -12.65 11.55 -14.69
C THR A 74 -13.49 12.82 -14.69
N ILE A 75 -13.90 13.31 -15.87
CA ILE A 75 -14.73 14.53 -15.94
C ILE A 75 -15.99 14.40 -15.05
N PRO A 76 -16.78 13.31 -15.12
CA PRO A 76 -17.95 13.17 -14.23
C PRO A 76 -17.60 13.12 -12.74
N THR A 77 -16.59 12.32 -12.36
CA THR A 77 -16.21 12.18 -10.95
C THR A 77 -15.62 13.47 -10.37
N TYR A 78 -14.89 14.24 -11.17
CA TYR A 78 -14.40 15.57 -10.81
C TYR A 78 -15.54 16.55 -10.52
N ILE A 79 -16.58 16.58 -11.39
CA ILE A 79 -17.76 17.42 -11.19
C ILE A 79 -18.50 17.01 -9.91
N ILE A 80 -18.68 15.71 -9.69
CA ILE A 80 -19.32 15.20 -8.46
C ILE A 80 -18.51 15.61 -7.23
N ALA A 81 -17.19 15.47 -7.27
CA ALA A 81 -16.30 15.85 -6.17
C ALA A 81 -16.40 17.36 -5.85
N LYS A 82 -16.49 18.21 -6.87
CA LYS A 82 -16.70 19.67 -6.70
C LYS A 82 -18.02 20.01 -5.97
N LEU A 83 -19.04 19.19 -6.15
CA LEU A 83 -20.37 19.39 -5.55
C LEU A 83 -20.51 18.69 -4.18
N ASN A 84 -19.64 17.73 -3.88
CA ASN A 84 -19.72 16.94 -2.66
C ASN A 84 -18.67 17.40 -1.63
N LYS A 85 -19.12 18.04 -0.57
CA LYS A 85 -18.26 18.54 0.53
C LYS A 85 -17.48 17.45 1.30
N ASN A 86 -17.81 16.19 1.09
CA ASN A 86 -17.14 15.06 1.75
C ASN A 86 -16.07 14.40 0.87
N TRP A 87 -15.85 14.91 -0.35
CA TRP A 87 -14.84 14.42 -1.28
C TRP A 87 -13.77 15.48 -1.47
N ASP A 88 -12.51 15.07 -1.52
CA ASP A 88 -11.39 15.96 -1.81
C ASP A 88 -10.80 15.68 -3.19
N ILE A 89 -10.28 16.73 -3.80
CA ILE A 89 -9.61 16.68 -5.11
C ILE A 89 -8.15 17.02 -4.89
N LEU A 90 -7.27 16.03 -5.12
CA LEU A 90 -5.84 16.13 -4.96
C LEU A 90 -5.17 16.19 -6.33
N LYS A 91 -4.22 17.08 -6.53
CA LYS A 91 -3.44 17.11 -7.77
C LYS A 91 -2.42 15.98 -7.78
N LYS A 92 -2.32 15.27 -8.90
CA LYS A 92 -1.35 14.19 -9.05
C LYS A 92 0.09 14.68 -8.87
N GLU A 93 0.42 15.87 -9.33
CA GLU A 93 1.75 16.49 -9.19
C GLU A 93 2.16 16.73 -7.72
N GLU A 94 1.17 16.92 -6.82
CA GLU A 94 1.41 17.11 -5.39
C GLU A 94 1.57 15.78 -4.63
N ILE A 95 1.05 14.68 -5.20
CA ILE A 95 1.09 13.32 -4.61
C ILE A 95 2.24 12.50 -5.20
N LEU A 96 2.44 12.58 -6.52
CA LEU A 96 3.43 11.80 -7.26
C LEU A 96 4.78 12.54 -7.32
N ILE A 97 5.30 12.95 -6.15
CA ILE A 97 6.60 13.61 -6.08
C ILE A 97 7.70 12.59 -6.37
N ASN A 98 8.44 12.80 -7.49
CA ASN A 98 9.51 11.90 -7.97
C ASN A 98 9.12 10.44 -8.21
N GLU A 99 7.83 10.14 -8.30
CA GLU A 99 7.34 8.82 -8.63
C GLU A 99 6.23 8.88 -9.68
N ASN A 100 5.97 7.79 -10.37
CA ASN A 100 4.82 7.63 -11.24
C ASN A 100 3.73 6.77 -10.54
N GLU A 101 2.53 6.68 -11.13
CA GLU A 101 1.43 5.87 -10.57
C GLU A 101 1.80 4.40 -10.32
N SER A 102 2.66 3.81 -11.17
CA SER A 102 3.11 2.42 -11.00
C SER A 102 4.05 2.27 -9.81
N ASP A 103 4.88 3.29 -9.52
CA ASP A 103 5.80 3.28 -8.40
C ASP A 103 5.05 3.51 -7.09
N MET A 104 4.09 4.46 -7.07
CA MET A 104 3.18 4.67 -5.94
C MET A 104 2.42 3.38 -5.60
N TYR A 105 1.78 2.75 -6.60
CA TYR A 105 1.06 1.49 -6.40
C TYR A 105 1.96 0.39 -5.84
N TYR A 106 3.18 0.26 -6.36
CA TYR A 106 4.15 -0.72 -5.87
C TYR A 106 4.58 -0.44 -4.43
N ARG A 107 4.91 0.81 -4.10
CA ARG A 107 5.21 1.26 -2.73
C ARG A 107 4.07 0.90 -1.77
N ASP A 108 2.84 1.24 -2.13
CA ASP A 108 1.69 1.02 -1.27
C ASP A 108 1.38 -0.47 -1.05
N LYS A 109 1.70 -1.32 -2.04
CA LYS A 109 1.66 -2.78 -1.87
C LYS A 109 2.72 -3.29 -0.90
N LEU A 110 3.95 -2.80 -1.00
CA LEU A 110 5.00 -3.15 -0.04
C LEU A 110 4.67 -2.66 1.38
N MET A 111 4.06 -1.48 1.51
CA MET A 111 3.59 -0.98 2.80
C MET A 111 2.51 -1.88 3.43
N LEU A 112 1.58 -2.41 2.63
CA LEU A 112 0.61 -3.40 3.09
C LEU A 112 1.30 -4.69 3.54
N GLU A 113 2.27 -5.18 2.78
CA GLU A 113 3.00 -6.41 3.09
C GLU A 113 3.83 -6.26 4.38
N GLU A 114 4.57 -5.15 4.54
CA GLU A 114 5.32 -4.85 5.77
C GLU A 114 4.37 -4.74 6.98
N ALA A 115 3.21 -4.07 6.82
CA ALA A 115 2.22 -3.97 7.89
C ALA A 115 1.68 -5.34 8.31
N ASN A 116 1.45 -6.25 7.37
CA ASN A 116 1.03 -7.62 7.65
C ASN A 116 2.14 -8.43 8.32
N ASN A 117 3.40 -8.27 7.90
CA ASN A 117 4.55 -8.87 8.55
C ASN A 117 4.64 -8.42 10.04
N ASN A 118 4.49 -7.12 10.29
CA ASN A 118 4.51 -6.57 11.64
C ASN A 118 3.33 -7.10 12.48
N ALA A 119 2.14 -7.14 11.90
CA ALA A 119 0.94 -7.69 12.55
C ALA A 119 1.14 -9.17 12.94
N ILE A 120 1.73 -9.99 12.06
CA ILE A 120 2.06 -11.39 12.37
C ILE A 120 3.04 -11.46 13.53
N LYS A 121 4.18 -10.76 13.43
CA LYS A 121 5.24 -10.80 14.45
C LYS A 121 4.69 -10.44 15.83
N TYR A 122 3.95 -9.33 15.90
CA TYR A 122 3.37 -8.86 17.15
C TYR A 122 2.31 -9.82 17.70
N ALA A 123 1.33 -10.21 16.87
CA ALA A 123 0.23 -11.05 17.31
C ALA A 123 0.69 -12.46 17.73
N TYR A 124 1.60 -13.09 16.95
CA TYR A 124 2.14 -14.41 17.28
C TYR A 124 2.96 -14.37 18.56
N ASN A 125 3.80 -13.34 18.76
CA ASN A 125 4.53 -13.16 20.00
C ASN A 125 3.59 -13.03 21.20
N LYS A 126 2.56 -12.19 21.11
CA LYS A 126 1.59 -11.98 22.20
C LYS A 126 0.75 -13.22 22.49
N ALA A 127 0.41 -13.99 21.47
CA ALA A 127 -0.32 -15.26 21.61
C ALA A 127 0.59 -16.44 22.00
N SER A 128 1.90 -16.23 22.17
CA SER A 128 2.90 -17.30 22.39
C SER A 128 2.88 -18.37 21.28
N ALA A 129 2.44 -18.00 20.07
CA ALA A 129 2.49 -18.83 18.88
C ALA A 129 3.85 -18.70 18.18
N LYS A 130 4.19 -19.69 17.36
CA LYS A 130 5.53 -19.75 16.73
C LYS A 130 5.52 -19.15 15.34
N TYR A 131 6.58 -18.39 15.02
CA TYR A 131 6.90 -18.01 13.65
C TYR A 131 8.42 -18.02 13.44
N GLU A 132 8.83 -18.10 12.18
CA GLU A 132 10.22 -18.09 11.73
C GLU A 132 10.35 -17.17 10.53
N ILE A 133 11.30 -16.25 10.56
CA ILE A 133 11.67 -15.43 9.39
C ILE A 133 12.68 -16.24 8.59
N THR A 134 12.33 -16.62 7.35
CA THR A 134 13.16 -17.47 6.48
C THR A 134 13.94 -16.67 5.44
N ASP A 135 13.54 -15.44 5.17
CA ASP A 135 14.19 -14.52 4.25
C ASP A 135 13.77 -13.08 4.58
N THR A 136 14.65 -12.11 4.30
CA THR A 136 14.38 -10.68 4.49
C THR A 136 14.88 -9.91 3.27
N LYS A 137 14.03 -9.06 2.73
CA LYS A 137 14.34 -8.18 1.61
C LYS A 137 14.11 -6.73 1.99
N LEU A 138 15.00 -5.86 1.52
CA LEU A 138 14.94 -4.41 1.75
C LEU A 138 14.73 -3.72 0.42
N TYR A 139 13.65 -2.94 0.31
CA TYR A 139 13.27 -2.26 -0.92
C TYR A 139 13.27 -0.74 -0.75
N VAL A 140 13.84 -0.03 -1.70
CA VAL A 140 13.67 1.43 -1.81
C VAL A 140 12.25 1.71 -2.26
N THR A 141 11.50 2.47 -1.45
CA THR A 141 10.08 2.77 -1.69
C THR A 141 9.79 4.25 -1.89
N TYR A 142 10.73 5.11 -1.56
CA TYR A 142 10.65 6.54 -1.84
C TYR A 142 12.05 7.12 -1.95
N VAL A 143 12.22 8.13 -2.81
CA VAL A 143 13.46 8.89 -2.97
C VAL A 143 13.11 10.38 -2.90
N ASN A 144 13.70 11.10 -1.94
CA ASN A 144 13.47 12.54 -1.79
C ASN A 144 14.04 13.31 -3.00
N GLU A 145 13.39 14.39 -3.41
CA GLU A 145 13.82 15.23 -4.54
C GLU A 145 15.23 15.79 -4.38
N GLU A 146 15.59 16.14 -3.14
CA GLU A 146 16.89 16.71 -2.83
C GLU A 146 17.96 15.64 -2.56
N ALA A 147 17.61 14.34 -2.67
CA ALA A 147 18.54 13.25 -2.41
C ALA A 147 19.65 13.19 -3.46
N ASN A 148 20.89 13.22 -3.01
CA ASN A 148 22.05 13.03 -3.89
C ASN A 148 22.30 11.53 -4.07
N THR A 149 21.49 10.91 -4.94
CA THR A 149 21.52 9.47 -5.22
C THR A 149 21.00 9.15 -6.61
N ASP A 150 21.38 8.00 -7.16
CA ASP A 150 20.77 7.39 -8.33
C ASP A 150 19.92 6.15 -8.00
N LEU A 151 19.69 5.87 -6.69
CA LEU A 151 18.73 4.86 -6.25
C LEU A 151 17.33 5.17 -6.77
N LYS A 152 16.58 4.12 -7.05
CA LYS A 152 15.22 4.23 -7.60
C LYS A 152 14.24 3.42 -6.77
N ILE A 153 12.99 3.82 -6.81
CA ILE A 153 11.89 3.00 -6.29
C ILE A 153 11.93 1.63 -6.98
N LYS A 154 11.64 0.57 -6.23
CA LYS A 154 11.76 -0.85 -6.60
C LYS A 154 13.19 -1.43 -6.56
N ASP A 155 14.22 -0.65 -6.23
CA ASP A 155 15.55 -1.22 -5.99
C ASP A 155 15.50 -2.13 -4.75
N GLU A 156 15.71 -3.45 -4.94
CA GLU A 156 15.97 -4.41 -3.86
C GLU A 156 17.44 -4.29 -3.46
N ILE A 157 17.71 -3.90 -2.22
CA ILE A 157 19.07 -3.69 -1.72
C ILE A 157 19.72 -5.03 -1.38
N ILE A 158 20.78 -5.38 -2.10
CA ILE A 158 21.53 -6.63 -1.89
C ILE A 158 22.72 -6.39 -0.97
N SER A 159 23.46 -5.30 -1.16
CA SER A 159 24.57 -4.92 -0.29
C SER A 159 24.84 -3.43 -0.34
N VAL A 160 25.45 -2.91 0.74
CA VAL A 160 25.91 -1.52 0.82
C VAL A 160 27.38 -1.52 1.22
N ASP A 161 28.22 -0.88 0.43
CA ASP A 161 29.71 -0.91 0.58
C ASP A 161 30.27 -2.33 0.72
N GLY A 162 29.67 -3.30 0.01
CA GLY A 162 30.05 -4.71 0.04
C GLY A 162 29.57 -5.50 1.26
N LYS A 163 28.78 -4.88 2.16
CA LYS A 163 28.19 -5.53 3.33
C LYS A 163 26.73 -5.88 3.08
N THR A 164 26.28 -7.03 3.56
CA THR A 164 24.87 -7.44 3.60
C THR A 164 24.27 -7.12 4.97
N PHE A 165 22.96 -6.92 5.02
CA PHE A 165 22.24 -6.54 6.23
C PHE A 165 21.03 -7.46 6.43
N SER A 166 20.83 -7.93 7.67
CA SER A 166 19.74 -8.84 8.01
C SER A 166 18.40 -8.14 8.19
N ASN A 167 18.42 -6.83 8.40
CA ASN A 167 17.21 -6.02 8.61
C ASN A 167 17.46 -4.51 8.36
N LYS A 168 16.37 -3.78 8.27
CA LYS A 168 16.36 -2.33 8.06
C LYS A 168 17.10 -1.56 9.16
N THR A 169 17.02 -2.01 10.40
CA THR A 169 17.68 -1.34 11.54
C THR A 169 19.19 -1.43 11.44
N GLU A 170 19.74 -2.59 11.10
CA GLU A 170 21.19 -2.75 10.87
C GLU A 170 21.69 -1.86 9.74
N LEU A 171 20.97 -1.82 8.63
CA LEU A 171 21.31 -0.96 7.50
C LEU A 171 21.27 0.53 7.91
N ASN A 172 20.23 0.98 8.60
CA ASN A 172 20.12 2.34 9.07
C ASN A 172 21.24 2.73 10.03
N ASN A 173 21.59 1.84 10.96
CA ASN A 173 22.71 2.07 11.89
C ASN A 173 24.05 2.15 11.16
N TYR A 174 24.26 1.33 10.16
CA TYR A 174 25.45 1.41 9.32
C TYR A 174 25.53 2.75 8.60
N ILE A 175 24.46 3.20 7.94
CA ILE A 175 24.41 4.47 7.20
C ILE A 175 24.66 5.65 8.16
N LYS A 176 24.06 5.67 9.34
CA LYS A 176 24.27 6.72 10.37
C LYS A 176 25.73 6.83 10.83
N GLY A 177 26.48 5.75 10.77
CA GLY A 177 27.91 5.72 11.12
C GLY A 177 28.87 6.17 10.01
N ILE A 178 28.36 6.49 8.81
CA ILE A 178 29.19 6.89 7.67
C ILE A 178 29.50 8.39 7.72
N ASN A 179 30.72 8.75 7.29
CA ASN A 179 31.10 10.15 7.12
C ASN A 179 30.33 10.77 5.93
N GLU A 180 29.82 12.00 6.10
CA GLU A 180 28.99 12.73 5.14
C GLU A 180 29.59 12.88 3.74
N GLN A 181 30.92 13.00 3.64
CA GLN A 181 31.61 13.17 2.36
C GLN A 181 31.84 11.85 1.59
N LYS A 182 31.50 10.71 2.21
CA LYS A 182 31.74 9.41 1.60
C LYS A 182 30.64 9.06 0.60
N LYS A 183 31.05 8.66 -0.60
CA LYS A 183 30.18 8.00 -1.57
C LYS A 183 29.83 6.61 -1.07
N ILE A 184 28.57 6.33 -0.87
CA ILE A 184 28.04 5.03 -0.42
C ILE A 184 27.64 4.25 -1.67
N ILE A 185 28.11 3.01 -1.80
CA ILE A 185 27.87 2.17 -2.98
C ILE A 185 26.84 1.10 -2.63
N PHE A 186 25.75 1.05 -3.38
CA PHE A 186 24.67 0.07 -3.26
C PHE A 186 24.76 -0.92 -4.44
N LYS A 187 24.70 -2.22 -4.15
CA LYS A 187 24.30 -3.21 -5.13
C LYS A 187 22.83 -3.50 -4.96
N VAL A 188 22.07 -3.38 -6.04
CA VAL A 188 20.62 -3.52 -6.02
C VAL A 188 20.15 -4.38 -7.19
N ILE A 189 18.97 -4.99 -7.03
CA ILE A 189 18.24 -5.64 -8.12
C ILE A 189 16.97 -4.84 -8.40
N ASN A 190 16.76 -4.48 -9.67
CA ASN A 190 15.54 -3.84 -10.12
C ASN A 190 15.08 -4.50 -11.42
N ASN A 191 13.82 -4.97 -11.47
CA ASN A 191 13.28 -5.75 -12.58
C ASN A 191 14.17 -6.96 -12.98
N ASN A 192 14.69 -7.69 -11.98
CA ASN A 192 15.58 -8.84 -12.13
C ASN A 192 16.95 -8.52 -12.78
N ILE A 193 17.35 -7.25 -12.82
CA ILE A 193 18.65 -6.81 -13.33
C ILE A 193 19.44 -6.22 -12.16
N GLU A 194 20.70 -6.62 -12.02
CA GLU A 194 21.62 -6.08 -11.02
C GLU A 194 22.18 -4.74 -11.48
N TYR A 195 22.20 -3.76 -10.55
CA TYR A 195 22.76 -2.43 -10.75
C TYR A 195 23.69 -2.09 -9.60
N THR A 196 24.67 -1.24 -9.90
CA THR A 196 25.44 -0.51 -8.90
C THR A 196 24.92 0.91 -8.85
N ARG A 197 24.43 1.32 -7.68
CA ARG A 197 23.89 2.63 -7.38
C ARG A 197 24.78 3.34 -6.36
N TYR A 198 24.55 4.63 -6.17
CA TYR A 198 25.25 5.40 -5.14
C TYR A 198 24.30 6.31 -4.38
N ALA A 199 24.74 6.72 -3.19
CA ALA A 199 24.12 7.79 -2.41
C ALA A 199 25.18 8.56 -1.64
N TYR A 200 24.84 9.81 -1.29
CA TYR A 200 25.58 10.63 -0.36
C TYR A 200 24.67 11.02 0.79
N ILE A 201 25.25 11.24 1.98
CA ILE A 201 24.50 11.79 3.11
C ILE A 201 24.29 13.28 2.85
N SER A 202 23.07 13.73 3.01
CA SER A 202 22.65 15.13 2.95
C SER A 202 21.94 15.52 4.24
N ASP A 203 21.82 16.82 4.51
CA ASP A 203 21.08 17.34 5.66
C ASP A 203 19.65 17.68 5.25
N TYR A 204 18.70 17.03 5.89
CA TYR A 204 17.25 17.26 5.72
C TYR A 204 16.70 17.81 7.04
N ASN A 205 16.61 19.13 7.19
CA ASN A 205 16.10 19.79 8.40
C ASN A 205 16.82 19.32 9.69
N ASN A 206 18.16 19.32 9.67
CA ASN A 206 19.05 18.84 10.73
C ASN A 206 19.02 17.29 10.93
N ILE A 207 18.42 16.54 10.01
CA ILE A 207 18.49 15.07 9.99
C ILE A 207 19.43 14.65 8.86
N LYS A 208 20.56 14.03 9.23
CA LYS A 208 21.52 13.48 8.27
C LYS A 208 21.05 12.12 7.76
N ALA A 209 20.75 12.06 6.47
CA ALA A 209 20.24 10.88 5.81
C ALA A 209 20.65 10.83 4.33
N ILE A 210 20.45 9.70 3.69
CA ILE A 210 20.63 9.54 2.24
C ILE A 210 19.37 9.92 1.43
N GLY A 211 18.29 10.32 2.11
CA GLY A 211 17.06 10.81 1.48
C GLY A 211 16.21 9.74 0.83
N ILE A 212 16.21 8.51 1.34
CA ILE A 212 15.33 7.43 0.85
C ILE A 212 14.50 6.83 1.98
N TYR A 213 13.37 6.23 1.63
CA TYR A 213 12.65 5.31 2.51
C TYR A 213 12.86 3.88 2.07
N ILE A 214 12.97 2.98 3.05
CA ILE A 214 13.19 1.55 2.86
C ILE A 214 12.08 0.78 3.57
N ASN A 215 11.39 -0.10 2.86
CA ASN A 215 10.51 -1.09 3.45
C ASN A 215 11.23 -2.44 3.59
N GLN A 216 10.96 -3.12 4.69
CA GLN A 216 11.46 -4.46 4.97
C GLN A 216 10.34 -5.47 4.77
N ILE A 217 10.56 -6.42 3.90
CA ILE A 217 9.63 -7.50 3.61
C ILE A 217 10.24 -8.82 4.06
N ASP A 218 9.57 -9.48 5.01
CA ASP A 218 10.01 -10.74 5.56
C ASP A 218 9.16 -11.89 5.04
N LYS A 219 9.82 -12.95 4.63
CA LYS A 219 9.16 -14.22 4.36
C LYS A 219 8.99 -14.98 5.68
N ILE A 220 7.77 -15.00 6.19
CA ILE A 220 7.46 -15.55 7.50
C ILE A 220 6.76 -16.89 7.35
N LYS A 221 7.29 -17.94 8.01
CA LYS A 221 6.59 -19.19 8.26
C LYS A 221 5.95 -19.16 9.64
N THR A 222 4.70 -19.55 9.75
CA THR A 222 3.95 -19.49 11.00
C THR A 222 3.39 -20.85 11.40
N ASN A 223 3.22 -21.06 12.70
CA ASN A 223 2.54 -22.21 13.27
C ASN A 223 1.65 -21.75 14.46
N PRO A 224 0.31 -21.80 14.33
CA PRO A 224 -0.47 -22.29 13.18
C PRO A 224 -0.23 -21.46 11.91
N LYS A 225 -0.49 -22.04 10.72
CA LYS A 225 -0.25 -21.37 9.45
C LYS A 225 -1.27 -20.26 9.20
N ILE A 226 -0.80 -19.07 8.80
CA ILE A 226 -1.62 -17.96 8.31
C ILE A 226 -1.46 -17.82 6.79
N THR A 227 -2.54 -17.46 6.11
CA THR A 227 -2.54 -17.07 4.69
C THR A 227 -3.41 -15.83 4.50
N PHE A 228 -2.98 -14.90 3.64
CA PHE A 228 -3.72 -13.68 3.35
C PHE A 228 -4.50 -13.77 2.03
N ASN A 229 -5.59 -13.02 1.95
CA ASN A 229 -6.47 -12.92 0.79
C ASN A 229 -6.92 -11.47 0.58
N PHE A 230 -5.97 -10.61 0.22
CA PHE A 230 -6.24 -9.21 -0.13
C PHE A 230 -6.72 -9.08 -1.57
N LYS A 231 -7.53 -8.05 -1.83
CA LYS A 231 -7.87 -7.65 -3.20
C LYS A 231 -6.74 -6.82 -3.79
N ASP A 232 -6.65 -6.81 -5.12
CA ASP A 232 -5.66 -5.99 -5.82
C ASP A 232 -5.80 -4.48 -5.54
N SER A 233 -7.02 -4.03 -5.25
CA SER A 233 -7.31 -2.63 -4.91
C SER A 233 -6.98 -2.25 -3.47
N GLU A 234 -6.60 -3.20 -2.60
CA GLU A 234 -6.26 -2.93 -1.20
C GLU A 234 -4.75 -2.70 -1.06
N SER A 235 -4.34 -1.63 -0.38
CA SER A 235 -2.94 -1.24 -0.20
C SER A 235 -2.76 -0.34 1.02
N GLY A 236 -1.52 -0.02 1.37
CA GLY A 236 -1.17 0.87 2.47
C GLY A 236 -1.05 0.16 3.83
N SER A 237 -0.45 0.85 4.79
CA SER A 237 -0.05 0.30 6.10
C SER A 237 -1.07 0.51 7.22
N SER A 238 -2.09 1.35 7.02
CA SER A 238 -3.00 1.81 8.09
C SER A 238 -3.95 0.75 8.64
N GLY A 239 -3.93 -0.46 8.08
CA GLY A 239 -4.68 -1.62 8.57
C GLY A 239 -3.93 -2.48 9.60
N GLY A 240 -2.64 -2.24 9.81
CA GLY A 240 -1.77 -3.11 10.61
C GLY A 240 -2.25 -3.34 12.04
N LEU A 241 -2.72 -2.30 12.71
CA LEU A 241 -3.28 -2.41 14.07
C LEU A 241 -4.49 -3.36 14.11
N MET A 242 -5.47 -3.14 13.25
CA MET A 242 -6.68 -3.96 13.25
C MET A 242 -6.39 -5.40 12.84
N MET A 243 -5.43 -5.58 11.91
CA MET A 243 -4.94 -6.89 11.51
C MET A 243 -4.26 -7.63 12.68
N SER A 244 -3.41 -6.95 13.44
CA SER A 244 -2.72 -7.56 14.59
C SER A 244 -3.70 -8.00 15.68
N LEU A 245 -4.72 -7.18 15.98
CA LEU A 245 -5.76 -7.52 16.94
C LEU A 245 -6.59 -8.72 16.48
N ALA A 246 -6.99 -8.78 15.21
CA ALA A 246 -7.75 -9.87 14.64
C ALA A 246 -6.94 -11.18 14.61
N ILE A 247 -5.67 -11.13 14.23
CA ILE A 247 -4.76 -12.30 14.25
C ILE A 247 -4.59 -12.79 15.69
N TYR A 248 -4.32 -11.89 16.64
CA TYR A 248 -4.19 -12.25 18.05
C TYR A 248 -5.46 -12.93 18.57
N ASN A 249 -6.62 -12.36 18.30
CA ASN A 249 -7.92 -12.91 18.71
C ASN A 249 -8.16 -14.31 18.14
N SER A 250 -7.75 -14.54 16.87
CA SER A 250 -7.87 -15.84 16.21
C SER A 250 -6.89 -16.89 16.77
N LEU A 251 -5.81 -16.47 17.43
CA LEU A 251 -4.79 -17.35 18.04
C LEU A 251 -5.07 -17.66 19.51
N THR A 252 -5.99 -16.96 20.16
CA THR A 252 -6.28 -17.07 21.58
C THR A 252 -7.70 -17.53 21.85
N LYS A 253 -7.90 -18.28 22.95
CA LYS A 253 -9.24 -18.76 23.33
C LYS A 253 -10.15 -17.64 23.82
N ASP A 254 -9.56 -16.62 24.44
CA ASP A 254 -10.31 -15.50 25.02
C ASP A 254 -10.65 -14.52 23.89
N ASP A 255 -11.94 -14.34 23.61
CA ASP A 255 -12.43 -13.41 22.60
C ASP A 255 -12.38 -11.96 23.13
N ILE A 256 -11.37 -11.20 22.70
CA ILE A 256 -11.17 -9.80 23.13
C ILE A 256 -12.19 -8.84 22.51
N THR A 257 -13.00 -9.27 21.54
CA THR A 257 -14.09 -8.44 21.01
C THR A 257 -15.25 -8.30 21.99
N ASN A 258 -15.44 -9.28 22.90
CA ASN A 258 -16.61 -9.36 23.77
C ASN A 258 -17.95 -9.25 23.00
N GLY A 259 -18.01 -9.84 21.80
CA GLY A 259 -19.18 -9.82 20.92
C GLY A 259 -19.44 -8.47 20.21
N LYS A 260 -18.49 -7.53 20.26
CA LYS A 260 -18.66 -6.19 19.67
C LYS A 260 -18.09 -6.12 18.27
N ILE A 261 -18.66 -5.23 17.46
CA ILE A 261 -18.09 -4.77 16.20
C ILE A 261 -17.11 -3.64 16.51
N ILE A 262 -15.82 -3.89 16.38
CA ILE A 262 -14.76 -2.93 16.68
C ILE A 262 -14.28 -2.36 15.35
N VAL A 263 -14.31 -1.03 15.21
CA VAL A 263 -13.83 -0.33 14.03
C VAL A 263 -12.65 0.54 14.43
N GLY A 264 -11.57 0.47 13.66
CA GLY A 264 -10.37 1.25 13.92
C GLY A 264 -9.47 1.35 12.69
N THR A 265 -8.34 2.03 12.89
CA THR A 265 -7.27 2.19 11.90
C THR A 265 -5.99 2.53 12.66
N GLY A 266 -4.86 2.19 12.12
CA GLY A 266 -3.54 2.47 12.69
C GLY A 266 -2.47 1.63 12.02
N THR A 267 -1.26 2.18 11.94
CA THR A 267 -0.07 1.35 11.65
C THR A 267 0.35 0.64 12.93
N ILE A 268 1.15 -0.40 12.80
CA ILE A 268 1.78 -1.08 13.93
C ILE A 268 3.19 -1.54 13.52
N ASP A 269 4.15 -1.42 14.43
CA ASP A 269 5.45 -2.07 14.26
C ASP A 269 5.49 -3.46 14.91
N SER A 270 6.61 -4.16 14.75
CA SER A 270 6.79 -5.50 15.32
C SER A 270 6.86 -5.53 16.86
N GLU A 271 7.06 -4.38 17.51
CA GLU A 271 7.10 -4.22 18.97
C GLU A 271 5.72 -3.87 19.55
N GLY A 272 4.77 -3.46 18.69
CA GLY A 272 3.41 -3.10 19.05
C GLY A 272 3.18 -1.61 19.24
N ASN A 273 4.12 -0.77 18.81
CA ASN A 273 3.92 0.67 18.79
C ASN A 273 2.96 1.04 17.67
N VAL A 274 1.92 1.79 18.02
CA VAL A 274 0.91 2.27 17.09
C VAL A 274 1.38 3.61 16.53
N GLY A 275 1.43 3.72 15.21
CA GLY A 275 1.85 4.94 14.52
C GLY A 275 0.69 5.69 13.88
N GLU A 276 1.02 6.87 13.38
CA GLU A 276 0.10 7.80 12.75
C GLU A 276 -0.44 7.27 11.42
N ILE A 277 -1.55 7.84 10.98
CA ILE A 277 -2.22 7.53 9.71
C ILE A 277 -2.76 8.81 9.08
N ASP A 278 -2.85 8.79 7.76
CA ASP A 278 -3.49 9.85 6.99
C ASP A 278 -5.00 9.61 6.78
N GLY A 279 -5.72 10.66 6.37
CA GLY A 279 -7.11 10.58 5.96
C GLY A 279 -8.10 10.27 7.10
N ILE A 280 -7.78 10.61 8.36
CA ILE A 280 -8.62 10.26 9.53
C ILE A 280 -10.05 10.78 9.41
N SER A 281 -10.25 11.99 8.84
CA SER A 281 -11.59 12.58 8.66
C SER A 281 -12.44 11.77 7.68
N PHE A 282 -11.85 11.25 6.59
CA PHE A 282 -12.53 10.39 5.62
C PHE A 282 -12.85 9.01 6.20
N LYS A 283 -11.90 8.44 6.96
CA LYS A 283 -12.08 7.15 7.65
C LYS A 283 -13.23 7.20 8.65
N LEU A 284 -13.30 8.27 9.46
CA LEU A 284 -14.40 8.47 10.42
C LEU A 284 -15.74 8.66 9.72
N LYS A 285 -15.80 9.44 8.63
CA LYS A 285 -17.04 9.61 7.85
C LYS A 285 -17.48 8.31 7.18
N GLY A 286 -16.52 7.51 6.70
CA GLY A 286 -16.82 6.23 6.07
C GLY A 286 -17.30 5.16 7.05
N ALA A 287 -16.77 5.16 8.27
CA ALA A 287 -17.17 4.25 9.36
C ALA A 287 -18.55 4.56 9.92
#